data_deb53f94e221e9ee2b90aa1ddaefe83b
#
_entry.id   deb53f94e221e9ee2b90aa1ddaefe83b
#
_cell.length_a   1.000
_cell.length_b   1.000
_cell.length_c   1.000
_cell.angle_alpha   90.00
_cell.angle_beta   90.00
_cell.angle_gamma   90.00
#
_symmetry.space_group_name_H-M   'P 1'
#
loop_
_entity.id
_entity.type
_entity.pdbx_description
1 polymer ?
#
loop_
_entity_poly.entity_id
_entity_poly.type
_entity_poly.pdbx_seq_one_letter_code
_entity_poly.pdbx_strand_id
1 'polypeptide(L)'
;MKRKLIAKVFVFIFLIFSGKVFAEEKIAHLSFVSFRNNLNFTLGQDSQVNAVERNLIPFAINKFETTYGLWYQVKVKAESMGYYFANPGQPGSEGRRGEKISEENKYLPVSMITWYDAVVWCNALSEIRGKEPCYKYENEVLRDSSASAECDLAVCDFSANGYRLPSESEWEFAARKTKTGMQAGDQVSGVVASGLEWNLFAWYSENCAEARIVGTAGVPFLPGEEVMPGSGNANAAGIFDMSGNLLEFCWDWFEAYKKDSVYGPAIGFERVSRGGSWSPYTPFLYAGDRYSYDPNECYNYMGFRIACSLEIQN
;
A
#
# COMPACT_ATOMS: atom_id res chain seq x y z
N MET A 1 31.08 62.65 -50.52
CA MET A 1 30.52 61.31 -50.61
C MET A 1 30.55 60.69 -49.21
N LYS A 2 29.40 60.65 -48.52
CA LYS A 2 29.27 60.10 -47.17
C LYS A 2 28.62 58.71 -47.27
N ARG A 3 29.39 57.69 -46.94
CA ARG A 3 28.87 56.33 -46.84
C ARG A 3 28.12 56.16 -45.51
N LYS A 4 26.83 55.86 -45.59
CA LYS A 4 26.00 55.46 -44.43
C LYS A 4 26.21 54.03 -44.13
N LEU A 5 26.71 53.77 -42.94
CA LEU A 5 26.83 52.38 -42.37
C LEU A 5 25.47 52.01 -41.76
N ILE A 6 24.83 50.99 -42.30
CA ILE A 6 23.57 50.46 -41.76
C ILE A 6 23.95 49.32 -40.80
N ALA A 7 23.81 49.59 -39.50
CA ALA A 7 23.95 48.55 -38.47
C ALA A 7 22.67 47.70 -38.43
N LYS A 8 22.78 46.41 -38.76
CA LYS A 8 21.71 45.43 -38.52
C LYS A 8 21.71 45.07 -37.05
N VAL A 9 20.69 45.53 -36.33
CA VAL A 9 20.42 45.06 -34.96
C VAL A 9 19.71 43.71 -35.07
N PHE A 10 20.39 42.64 -34.66
CA PHE A 10 19.78 41.34 -34.43
C PHE A 10 19.14 41.37 -33.04
N VAL A 11 17.78 41.42 -33.01
CA VAL A 11 17.02 41.22 -31.79
C VAL A 11 16.93 39.70 -31.56
N PHE A 12 17.69 39.20 -30.59
CA PHE A 12 17.52 37.83 -30.05
C PHE A 12 16.29 37.88 -29.12
N ILE A 13 15.17 37.34 -29.60
CA ILE A 13 14.03 37.08 -28.75
C ILE A 13 14.37 35.80 -27.92
N PHE A 14 14.78 36.02 -26.68
CA PHE A 14 14.80 34.95 -25.69
C PHE A 14 13.35 34.62 -25.32
N LEU A 15 12.81 33.55 -25.89
CA LEU A 15 11.61 32.88 -25.38
C LEU A 15 11.98 32.25 -24.02
N ILE A 16 11.74 33.01 -22.95
CA ILE A 16 11.72 32.47 -21.60
C ILE A 16 10.50 31.56 -21.52
N PHE A 17 10.70 30.27 -21.73
CA PHE A 17 9.77 29.27 -21.26
C PHE A 17 9.73 29.41 -19.74
N SER A 18 8.75 30.11 -19.22
CA SER A 18 8.35 30.02 -17.82
C SER A 18 7.76 28.63 -17.62
N GLY A 19 8.64 27.65 -17.39
CA GLY A 19 8.25 26.39 -16.78
C GLY A 19 7.61 26.78 -15.44
N LYS A 20 6.28 26.80 -15.37
CA LYS A 20 5.59 26.69 -14.11
C LYS A 20 6.10 25.38 -13.51
N VAL A 21 7.03 25.49 -12.58
CA VAL A 21 7.29 24.46 -11.60
C VAL A 21 5.94 24.26 -10.91
N PHE A 22 5.23 23.21 -11.30
CA PHE A 22 4.08 22.76 -10.54
C PHE A 22 4.65 22.52 -9.14
N ALA A 23 4.23 23.33 -8.18
CA ALA A 23 4.48 23.06 -6.78
C ALA A 23 4.13 21.58 -6.58
N GLU A 24 5.06 20.79 -6.01
CA GLU A 24 4.79 19.41 -5.61
C GLU A 24 3.53 19.46 -4.74
N GLU A 25 2.38 19.18 -5.34
CA GLU A 25 1.17 18.94 -4.57
C GLU A 25 1.53 17.79 -3.63
N LYS A 26 1.56 18.10 -2.35
CA LYS A 26 1.86 17.13 -1.30
C LYS A 26 0.87 15.99 -1.48
N ILE A 27 1.31 14.90 -2.16
CA ILE A 27 0.47 13.71 -2.30
C ILE A 27 0.18 13.26 -0.88
N ALA A 28 -1.08 13.36 -0.48
CA ALA A 28 -1.53 13.13 0.87
C ALA A 28 -1.19 11.68 1.28
N HIS A 29 -0.59 11.53 2.45
CA HIS A 29 -0.41 10.28 3.17
C HIS A 29 0.60 9.24 2.64
N LEU A 30 1.64 9.67 1.92
CA LEU A 30 2.86 8.89 1.78
C LEU A 30 3.78 9.14 2.98
N SER A 31 3.72 8.28 3.96
CA SER A 31 4.56 8.32 5.15
C SER A 31 5.05 6.92 5.50
N PHE A 32 6.36 6.68 5.38
CA PHE A 32 6.95 5.36 5.52
C PHE A 32 7.63 5.14 6.84
N VAL A 33 7.53 3.90 7.35
CA VAL A 33 8.41 3.36 8.38
C VAL A 33 9.47 2.52 7.68
N SER A 34 10.74 2.77 8.00
CA SER A 34 11.89 2.07 7.42
C SER A 34 12.44 1.02 8.38
N PHE A 35 12.68 -0.17 7.86
CA PHE A 35 13.30 -1.29 8.55
C PHE A 35 14.64 -1.62 7.88
N ARG A 36 15.74 -1.48 8.61
CA ARG A 36 17.09 -1.67 8.06
C ARG A 36 17.92 -2.72 8.78
N ASN A 37 17.65 -2.96 10.06
CA ASN A 37 18.44 -3.82 10.92
C ASN A 37 17.56 -4.79 11.70
N ASN A 38 18.12 -5.94 12.09
CA ASN A 38 17.42 -6.97 12.89
C ASN A 38 16.12 -7.44 12.21
N LEU A 39 16.25 -7.84 10.94
CA LEU A 39 15.15 -8.22 10.07
C LEU A 39 14.88 -9.73 10.09
N ASN A 40 15.40 -10.45 11.09
CA ASN A 40 15.12 -11.85 11.33
C ASN A 40 13.91 -12.01 12.24
N PHE A 41 13.01 -12.91 11.89
CA PHE A 41 11.84 -13.26 12.70
C PHE A 41 11.24 -14.60 12.26
N THR A 42 10.39 -15.16 13.09
CA THR A 42 9.59 -16.32 12.77
C THR A 42 8.27 -15.87 12.16
N LEU A 43 8.04 -16.17 10.88
CA LEU A 43 6.80 -15.91 10.15
C LEU A 43 5.74 -16.92 10.57
N GLY A 44 4.50 -16.47 10.73
CA GLY A 44 3.37 -17.28 11.16
C GLY A 44 3.10 -17.16 12.66
N GLN A 45 2.06 -17.86 13.14
CA GLN A 45 1.78 -17.92 14.56
C GLN A 45 2.80 -18.80 15.25
N ASP A 46 3.37 -18.36 16.36
CA ASP A 46 4.47 -19.03 17.07
C ASP A 46 4.11 -20.46 17.54
N SER A 47 2.82 -20.78 17.64
CA SER A 47 2.29 -22.10 18.01
C SER A 47 1.95 -23.01 16.81
N GLN A 48 2.10 -22.54 15.56
CA GLN A 48 1.76 -23.33 14.38
C GLN A 48 2.92 -24.19 13.88
N VAL A 49 2.59 -25.40 13.46
CA VAL A 49 3.54 -26.40 12.95
C VAL A 49 4.31 -25.94 11.70
N ASN A 50 3.84 -24.89 11.02
CA ASN A 50 4.38 -24.38 9.76
C ASN A 50 5.09 -23.02 9.90
N ALA A 51 5.37 -22.56 11.11
CA ALA A 51 6.14 -21.32 11.30
C ALA A 51 7.57 -21.47 10.73
N VAL A 52 8.07 -20.45 10.06
CA VAL A 52 9.38 -20.49 9.41
C VAL A 52 10.21 -19.23 9.71
N GLU A 53 11.52 -19.44 9.90
CA GLU A 53 12.44 -18.33 10.04
C GLU A 53 12.56 -17.54 8.73
N ARG A 54 12.57 -16.20 8.84
CA ARG A 54 12.76 -15.27 7.74
C ARG A 54 13.85 -14.27 8.05
N ASN A 55 14.63 -13.96 7.02
CA ASN A 55 15.59 -12.88 7.03
C ASN A 55 15.24 -11.92 5.87
N LEU A 56 14.67 -10.77 6.20
CA LEU A 56 14.22 -9.82 5.20
C LEU A 56 15.36 -8.90 4.75
N ILE A 57 15.27 -8.42 3.53
CA ILE A 57 16.11 -7.31 3.06
C ILE A 57 15.55 -5.98 3.60
N PRO A 58 16.37 -4.91 3.66
CA PRO A 58 15.90 -3.59 4.06
C PRO A 58 14.73 -3.11 3.22
N PHE A 59 13.67 -2.68 3.89
CA PHE A 59 12.45 -2.19 3.24
C PHE A 59 11.81 -1.04 4.03
N ALA A 60 10.92 -0.33 3.37
CA ALA A 60 10.01 0.61 4.02
C ALA A 60 8.57 0.27 3.65
N ILE A 61 7.65 0.51 4.57
CA ILE A 61 6.22 0.27 4.39
C ILE A 61 5.44 1.53 4.78
N ASN A 62 4.39 1.84 4.03
CA ASN A 62 3.56 3.01 4.35
C ASN A 62 2.85 2.82 5.69
N LYS A 63 2.77 3.89 6.47
CA LYS A 63 2.12 3.88 7.79
C LYS A 63 0.63 3.56 7.72
N PHE A 64 0.00 3.89 6.60
CA PHE A 64 -1.43 3.79 6.39
C PHE A 64 -1.73 2.85 5.23
N GLU A 65 -2.93 2.33 5.19
CA GLU A 65 -3.54 1.80 3.98
C GLU A 65 -3.53 2.88 2.88
N THR A 66 -3.57 2.47 1.62
CA THR A 66 -3.66 3.42 0.49
C THR A 66 -5.00 4.13 0.55
N THR A 67 -4.98 5.45 0.75
CA THR A 67 -6.20 6.25 0.82
C THR A 67 -6.83 6.41 -0.57
N TYR A 68 -8.15 6.60 -0.60
CA TYR A 68 -8.87 6.86 -1.86
C TYR A 68 -8.37 8.14 -2.55
N GLY A 69 -8.06 9.19 -1.79
CA GLY A 69 -7.49 10.40 -2.36
C GLY A 69 -6.17 10.18 -3.09
N LEU A 70 -5.27 9.39 -2.50
CA LEU A 70 -4.01 9.00 -3.14
C LEU A 70 -4.25 8.09 -4.36
N TRP A 71 -5.10 7.07 -4.23
CA TRP A 71 -5.49 6.20 -5.32
C TRP A 71 -6.01 6.99 -6.52
N TYR A 72 -6.98 7.87 -6.30
CA TYR A 72 -7.64 8.64 -7.35
C TYR A 72 -6.67 9.57 -8.09
N GLN A 73 -5.84 10.31 -7.36
CA GLN A 73 -4.86 11.23 -7.95
C GLN A 73 -3.85 10.50 -8.84
N VAL A 74 -3.31 9.39 -8.36
CA VAL A 74 -2.36 8.57 -9.12
C VAL A 74 -3.05 7.97 -10.34
N LYS A 75 -4.25 7.37 -10.18
CA LYS A 75 -5.04 6.79 -11.26
C LYS A 75 -5.28 7.78 -12.39
N VAL A 76 -5.82 8.96 -12.08
CA VAL A 76 -6.11 9.99 -13.09
C VAL A 76 -4.84 10.42 -13.84
N LYS A 77 -3.73 10.58 -13.14
CA LYS A 77 -2.45 10.92 -13.76
C LYS A 77 -1.92 9.77 -14.62
N ALA A 78 -1.97 8.54 -14.12
CA ALA A 78 -1.49 7.34 -14.77
C ALA A 78 -2.24 7.04 -16.08
N GLU A 79 -3.56 7.22 -16.12
CA GLU A 79 -4.37 7.07 -17.33
C GLU A 79 -3.86 7.98 -18.46
N SER A 80 -3.42 9.20 -18.14
CA SER A 80 -2.79 10.10 -19.11
C SER A 80 -1.38 9.64 -19.57
N MET A 81 -0.80 8.64 -18.90
CA MET A 81 0.50 8.05 -19.20
C MET A 81 0.37 6.66 -19.86
N GLY A 82 -0.84 6.24 -20.22
CA GLY A 82 -1.10 4.98 -20.90
C GLY A 82 -1.33 3.78 -19.96
N TYR A 83 -1.61 4.03 -18.68
CA TYR A 83 -2.06 2.99 -17.75
C TYR A 83 -3.57 2.76 -17.88
N TYR A 84 -4.01 1.54 -17.64
CA TYR A 84 -5.41 1.15 -17.60
C TYR A 84 -5.74 0.40 -16.32
N PHE A 85 -6.86 0.77 -15.70
CA PHE A 85 -7.38 0.14 -14.48
C PHE A 85 -8.77 -0.42 -14.74
N ALA A 86 -8.93 -1.73 -14.55
CA ALA A 86 -10.20 -2.42 -14.75
C ALA A 86 -11.27 -1.96 -13.74
N ASN A 87 -10.83 -1.60 -12.53
CA ASN A 87 -11.72 -1.09 -11.49
C ASN A 87 -11.32 0.34 -11.09
N PRO A 88 -12.30 1.25 -10.99
CA PRO A 88 -12.00 2.64 -10.66
C PRO A 88 -11.66 2.87 -9.18
N GLY A 89 -11.87 1.86 -8.31
CA GLY A 89 -11.78 2.00 -6.86
C GLY A 89 -12.99 2.68 -6.25
N GLN A 90 -13.11 2.60 -4.93
CA GLN A 90 -14.19 3.13 -4.11
C GLN A 90 -13.61 3.69 -2.82
N PRO A 91 -14.11 4.82 -2.29
CA PRO A 91 -13.71 5.30 -0.96
C PRO A 91 -14.40 4.51 0.14
N GLY A 92 -13.62 3.87 1.00
CA GLY A 92 -14.12 3.05 2.09
C GLY A 92 -15.05 1.93 1.60
N SER A 93 -15.98 1.51 2.45
CA SER A 93 -16.91 0.42 2.15
C SER A 93 -18.23 0.88 1.51
N GLU A 94 -18.63 2.14 1.72
CA GLU A 94 -19.98 2.65 1.38
C GLU A 94 -19.97 3.68 0.24
N GLY A 95 -18.81 4.14 -0.21
CA GLY A 95 -18.70 5.10 -1.31
C GLY A 95 -19.08 4.52 -2.66
N ARG A 96 -19.18 5.35 -3.69
CA ARG A 96 -19.47 4.90 -5.06
C ARG A 96 -18.16 4.65 -5.81
N ARG A 97 -18.15 3.60 -6.62
CA ARG A 97 -17.01 3.29 -7.49
C ARG A 97 -16.69 4.48 -8.42
N GLY A 98 -15.45 4.92 -8.40
CA GLY A 98 -14.95 5.98 -9.28
C GLY A 98 -15.49 7.39 -9.01
N GLU A 99 -16.12 7.63 -7.86
CA GLU A 99 -16.57 8.98 -7.52
C GLU A 99 -15.38 9.95 -7.36
N LYS A 100 -15.66 11.23 -7.51
CA LYS A 100 -14.62 12.26 -7.34
C LYS A 100 -14.21 12.36 -5.87
N ILE A 101 -12.92 12.68 -5.66
CA ILE A 101 -12.41 12.96 -4.32
C ILE A 101 -13.09 14.20 -3.73
N SER A 102 -13.34 14.15 -2.42
CA SER A 102 -13.88 15.22 -1.61
C SER A 102 -13.17 15.27 -0.25
N GLU A 103 -13.45 16.26 0.56
CA GLU A 103 -12.91 16.36 1.92
C GLU A 103 -13.36 15.18 2.79
N GLU A 104 -14.58 14.67 2.57
CA GLU A 104 -15.17 13.59 3.35
C GLU A 104 -14.61 12.21 2.99
N ASN A 105 -14.21 12.01 1.71
CA ASN A 105 -13.83 10.68 1.23
C ASN A 105 -12.34 10.46 0.99
N LYS A 106 -11.54 11.53 0.92
CA LYS A 106 -10.12 11.45 0.54
C LYS A 106 -9.25 10.64 1.48
N TYR A 107 -9.66 10.50 2.73
CA TYR A 107 -8.91 9.81 3.78
C TYR A 107 -9.46 8.43 4.14
N LEU A 108 -10.56 8.01 3.52
CA LEU A 108 -11.00 6.64 3.57
C LEU A 108 -10.01 5.75 2.80
N PRO A 109 -9.79 4.50 3.20
CA PRO A 109 -8.95 3.60 2.41
C PRO A 109 -9.64 3.27 1.08
N VAL A 110 -8.86 2.99 0.03
CA VAL A 110 -9.43 2.52 -1.24
C VAL A 110 -9.83 1.07 -1.13
N SER A 111 -11.03 0.75 -1.62
CA SER A 111 -11.56 -0.61 -1.74
C SER A 111 -12.14 -0.85 -3.15
N MET A 112 -12.76 -2.02 -3.38
CA MET A 112 -13.36 -2.40 -4.66
C MET A 112 -12.37 -2.32 -5.83
N ILE A 113 -11.15 -2.74 -5.57
CA ILE A 113 -10.06 -2.93 -6.54
C ILE A 113 -9.61 -4.38 -6.49
N THR A 114 -9.06 -4.87 -7.59
CA THR A 114 -8.41 -6.19 -7.66
C THR A 114 -6.94 -6.11 -7.24
N TRP A 115 -6.33 -7.26 -7.01
CA TRP A 115 -4.88 -7.34 -6.83
C TRP A 115 -4.13 -6.82 -8.06
N TYR A 116 -4.66 -7.07 -9.27
CA TYR A 116 -4.10 -6.57 -10.53
C TYR A 116 -4.10 -5.04 -10.60
N ASP A 117 -5.20 -4.40 -10.18
CA ASP A 117 -5.26 -2.94 -10.09
C ASP A 117 -4.20 -2.39 -9.14
N ALA A 118 -4.00 -3.04 -8.01
CA ALA A 118 -3.03 -2.59 -7.00
C ALA A 118 -1.57 -2.67 -7.51
N VAL A 119 -1.17 -3.76 -8.21
CA VAL A 119 0.20 -3.88 -8.75
C VAL A 119 0.46 -2.92 -9.91
N VAL A 120 -0.51 -2.74 -10.81
CA VAL A 120 -0.42 -1.77 -11.91
C VAL A 120 -0.35 -0.34 -11.36
N TRP A 121 -1.12 -0.05 -10.33
CA TRP A 121 -1.11 1.25 -9.66
C TRP A 121 0.23 1.54 -8.96
N CYS A 122 0.86 0.55 -8.34
CA CYS A 122 2.19 0.69 -7.76
C CYS A 122 3.25 1.06 -8.81
N ASN A 123 3.19 0.45 -10.00
CA ASN A 123 4.05 0.82 -11.12
C ASN A 123 3.80 2.27 -11.57
N ALA A 124 2.53 2.65 -11.70
CA ALA A 124 2.15 4.01 -12.07
C ALA A 124 2.66 5.05 -11.06
N LEU A 125 2.49 4.79 -9.76
CA LEU A 125 3.03 5.66 -8.71
C LEU A 125 4.56 5.76 -8.80
N SER A 126 5.24 4.65 -9.09
CA SER A 126 6.70 4.63 -9.25
C SER A 126 7.14 5.57 -10.36
N GLU A 127 6.58 5.45 -11.56
CA GLU A 127 6.91 6.33 -12.68
C GLU A 127 6.56 7.80 -12.42
N ILE A 128 5.39 8.08 -11.82
CA ILE A 128 4.99 9.44 -11.45
C ILE A 128 6.02 10.07 -10.49
N ARG A 129 6.67 9.26 -9.67
CA ARG A 129 7.69 9.67 -8.70
C ARG A 129 9.13 9.57 -9.23
N GLY A 130 9.32 9.27 -10.52
CA GLY A 130 10.63 9.12 -11.15
C GLY A 130 11.45 7.94 -10.62
N LYS A 131 10.75 6.89 -10.16
CA LYS A 131 11.34 5.64 -9.67
C LYS A 131 11.17 4.52 -10.68
N GLU A 132 11.99 3.47 -10.57
CA GLU A 132 11.89 2.29 -11.42
C GLU A 132 10.72 1.41 -10.96
N PRO A 133 9.73 1.10 -11.86
CA PRO A 133 8.64 0.19 -11.56
C PRO A 133 9.11 -1.21 -11.20
N CYS A 134 8.47 -1.82 -10.21
CA CYS A 134 8.86 -3.15 -9.70
C CYS A 134 8.25 -4.31 -10.51
N TYR A 135 7.08 -4.13 -11.14
CA TYR A 135 6.34 -5.22 -11.76
C TYR A 135 6.52 -5.22 -13.28
N LYS A 136 7.05 -6.32 -13.81
CA LYS A 136 7.32 -6.50 -15.23
C LYS A 136 6.81 -7.86 -15.72
N TYR A 137 6.29 -7.89 -16.94
CA TYR A 137 6.04 -9.09 -17.70
C TYR A 137 6.89 -9.07 -18.97
N GLU A 138 7.65 -10.13 -19.25
CA GLU A 138 8.60 -10.20 -20.38
C GLU A 138 9.53 -8.97 -20.49
N ASN A 139 9.99 -8.43 -19.37
CA ASN A 139 10.78 -7.20 -19.20
C ASN A 139 10.05 -5.88 -19.48
N GLU A 140 8.79 -5.91 -19.89
CA GLU A 140 7.98 -4.72 -20.08
C GLU A 140 7.25 -4.34 -18.77
N VAL A 141 7.11 -3.04 -18.51
CA VAL A 141 6.39 -2.52 -17.35
C VAL A 141 4.92 -2.85 -17.48
N LEU A 142 4.36 -3.53 -16.46
CA LEU A 142 2.95 -3.87 -16.41
C LEU A 142 2.10 -2.60 -16.24
N ARG A 143 1.19 -2.34 -17.22
CA ARG A 143 0.41 -1.10 -17.29
C ARG A 143 -1.10 -1.32 -17.40
N ASP A 144 -1.56 -2.53 -17.64
CA ASP A 144 -2.96 -2.86 -17.86
C ASP A 144 -3.42 -3.92 -16.86
N SER A 145 -4.29 -3.53 -15.92
CA SER A 145 -4.81 -4.45 -14.91
C SER A 145 -5.88 -5.42 -15.45
N SER A 146 -6.39 -5.21 -16.67
CA SER A 146 -7.30 -6.15 -17.31
C SER A 146 -6.58 -7.32 -18.00
N ALA A 147 -5.27 -7.20 -18.20
CA ALA A 147 -4.42 -8.26 -18.75
C ALA A 147 -4.05 -9.29 -17.65
N SER A 148 -5.05 -10.03 -17.15
CA SER A 148 -4.91 -10.91 -15.99
C SER A 148 -3.80 -11.95 -16.15
N ALA A 149 -3.65 -12.55 -17.35
CA ALA A 149 -2.60 -13.54 -17.61
C ALA A 149 -1.18 -12.94 -17.51
N GLU A 150 -0.99 -11.70 -17.95
CA GLU A 150 0.28 -10.97 -17.80
C GLU A 150 0.54 -10.61 -16.34
N CYS A 151 -0.52 -10.20 -15.62
CA CYS A 151 -0.45 -9.90 -14.20
C CYS A 151 -0.09 -11.13 -13.36
N ASP A 152 -0.63 -12.31 -13.68
CA ASP A 152 -0.33 -13.55 -12.99
C ASP A 152 1.12 -14.02 -13.20
N LEU A 153 1.64 -13.78 -14.38
CA LEU A 153 3.01 -14.15 -14.78
C LEU A 153 4.04 -13.03 -14.52
N ALA A 154 3.59 -11.90 -14.00
CA ALA A 154 4.48 -10.79 -13.70
C ALA A 154 5.53 -11.16 -12.65
N VAL A 155 6.72 -10.60 -12.81
CA VAL A 155 7.83 -10.71 -11.86
C VAL A 155 7.94 -9.40 -11.08
N CYS A 156 8.15 -9.49 -9.77
CA CYS A 156 8.49 -8.34 -8.94
C CYS A 156 10.01 -8.23 -8.81
N ASP A 157 10.57 -7.13 -9.28
CA ASP A 157 11.97 -6.78 -9.05
C ASP A 157 12.11 -6.10 -7.67
N PHE A 158 12.48 -6.87 -6.66
CA PHE A 158 12.73 -6.37 -5.31
C PHE A 158 14.01 -5.53 -5.20
N SER A 159 14.85 -5.44 -6.24
CA SER A 159 16.00 -4.55 -6.29
C SER A 159 15.65 -3.15 -6.82
N ALA A 160 14.53 -3.02 -7.53
CA ALA A 160 14.04 -1.73 -8.01
C ALA A 160 13.65 -0.82 -6.85
N ASN A 161 13.85 0.48 -7.02
CA ASN A 161 13.54 1.49 -6.00
C ASN A 161 12.09 1.99 -6.03
N GLY A 162 11.23 1.37 -6.84
CA GLY A 162 9.83 1.70 -6.99
C GLY A 162 8.96 1.28 -5.81
N TYR A 163 7.68 1.57 -5.95
CA TYR A 163 6.66 1.15 -5.00
C TYR A 163 6.06 -0.18 -5.42
N ARG A 164 5.67 -0.97 -4.44
CA ARG A 164 5.10 -2.30 -4.62
C ARG A 164 4.19 -2.67 -3.45
N LEU A 165 3.46 -3.76 -3.57
CA LEU A 165 2.84 -4.41 -2.43
C LEU A 165 3.94 -4.92 -1.48
N PRO A 166 3.71 -4.98 -0.18
CA PRO A 166 4.59 -5.72 0.72
C PRO A 166 4.56 -7.21 0.35
N SER A 167 5.68 -7.92 0.54
CA SER A 167 5.58 -9.36 0.67
C SER A 167 4.82 -9.72 1.95
N GLU A 168 4.26 -10.92 2.01
CA GLU A 168 3.60 -11.40 3.22
C GLU A 168 4.51 -11.32 4.44
N SER A 169 5.78 -11.69 4.26
CA SER A 169 6.79 -11.63 5.31
C SER A 169 7.10 -10.20 5.78
N GLU A 170 7.17 -9.23 4.87
CA GLU A 170 7.35 -7.81 5.21
C GLU A 170 6.13 -7.25 5.95
N TRP A 171 4.93 -7.63 5.50
CA TRP A 171 3.68 -7.20 6.12
C TRP A 171 3.61 -7.69 7.58
N GLU A 172 3.82 -9.01 7.81
CA GLU A 172 3.77 -9.59 9.15
C GLU A 172 4.88 -9.05 10.06
N PHE A 173 6.10 -8.88 9.53
CA PHE A 173 7.18 -8.24 10.26
C PHE A 173 6.78 -6.85 10.76
N ALA A 174 6.21 -6.03 9.89
CA ALA A 174 5.77 -4.68 10.22
C ALA A 174 4.62 -4.67 11.24
N ALA A 175 3.68 -5.62 11.12
CA ALA A 175 2.55 -5.76 12.05
C ALA A 175 3.00 -6.17 13.47
N ARG A 176 4.03 -7.01 13.57
CA ARG A 176 4.50 -7.60 14.85
C ARG A 176 5.69 -6.88 15.47
N LYS A 177 6.33 -5.94 14.75
CA LYS A 177 7.54 -5.27 15.25
C LYS A 177 7.27 -4.41 16.46
N THR A 178 8.04 -4.65 17.52
CA THR A 178 8.05 -3.85 18.76
C THR A 178 9.37 -3.12 18.93
N LYS A 179 9.48 -2.28 19.95
CA LYS A 179 10.72 -1.57 20.27
C LYS A 179 11.87 -2.51 20.64
N THR A 180 11.57 -3.66 21.22
CA THR A 180 12.57 -4.59 21.76
C THR A 180 12.59 -5.96 21.07
N GLY A 181 11.65 -6.25 20.17
CA GLY A 181 11.56 -7.55 19.52
C GLY A 181 10.36 -7.66 18.61
N MET A 182 9.67 -8.78 18.68
CA MET A 182 8.45 -9.08 17.96
C MET A 182 7.34 -9.45 18.95
N GLN A 183 6.10 -9.00 18.71
CA GLN A 183 4.95 -9.56 19.43
C GLN A 183 4.57 -10.93 18.86
N ALA A 184 3.81 -11.73 19.62
CA ALA A 184 3.31 -13.03 19.16
C ALA A 184 2.36 -12.86 17.96
N GLY A 185 2.34 -13.84 17.06
CA GLY A 185 1.52 -13.81 15.86
C GLY A 185 0.02 -13.96 16.12
N ASP A 186 -0.36 -14.55 17.27
CA ASP A 186 -1.73 -14.72 17.76
C ASP A 186 -2.26 -13.51 18.55
N GLN A 187 -1.74 -12.31 18.24
CA GLN A 187 -2.16 -11.04 18.82
C GLN A 187 -2.55 -10.04 17.74
N VAL A 188 -3.50 -9.17 18.04
CA VAL A 188 -3.81 -7.97 17.24
C VAL A 188 -2.61 -7.03 17.27
N SER A 189 -2.25 -6.47 16.12
CA SER A 189 -1.09 -5.59 15.99
C SER A 189 -1.19 -4.39 16.94
N GLY A 190 -0.16 -4.19 17.75
CA GLY A 190 -0.10 -3.11 18.76
C GLY A 190 -0.62 -3.51 20.15
N VAL A 191 -1.39 -4.59 20.27
CA VAL A 191 -1.88 -5.07 21.56
C VAL A 191 -0.77 -5.84 22.27
N VAL A 192 -0.36 -5.38 23.44
CA VAL A 192 0.73 -6.01 24.23
C VAL A 192 0.20 -6.91 25.33
N ALA A 193 -1.11 -6.88 25.63
CA ALA A 193 -1.76 -7.73 26.64
C ALA A 193 -3.28 -7.75 26.41
N SER A 194 -3.91 -8.90 26.55
CA SER A 194 -5.34 -9.26 26.55
C SER A 194 -6.28 -8.59 25.50
N GLY A 195 -7.21 -9.38 24.94
CA GLY A 195 -8.19 -8.98 23.90
C GLY A 195 -9.14 -7.82 24.25
N LEU A 196 -9.07 -7.26 25.45
CA LEU A 196 -9.86 -6.08 25.86
C LEU A 196 -9.35 -4.78 25.21
N GLU A 197 -8.15 -4.77 24.65
CA GLU A 197 -7.52 -3.59 24.05
C GLU A 197 -7.66 -3.53 22.51
N TRP A 198 -8.33 -4.50 21.88
CA TRP A 198 -8.49 -4.55 20.43
C TRP A 198 -9.12 -3.29 19.85
N ASN A 199 -10.16 -2.77 20.54
CA ASN A 199 -10.84 -1.53 20.15
C ASN A 199 -9.91 -0.30 20.04
N LEU A 200 -8.75 -0.37 20.67
CA LEU A 200 -7.78 0.72 20.61
C LEU A 200 -6.94 0.68 19.33
N PHE A 201 -6.79 -0.50 18.71
CA PHE A 201 -5.86 -0.71 17.60
C PHE A 201 -6.50 -1.21 16.32
N ALA A 202 -7.79 -1.60 16.36
CA ALA A 202 -8.48 -2.17 15.22
C ALA A 202 -9.91 -1.64 15.07
N TRP A 203 -10.29 -1.42 13.81
CA TRP A 203 -11.68 -1.29 13.39
C TRP A 203 -12.17 -2.65 12.86
N TYR A 204 -13.16 -3.25 13.48
CA TYR A 204 -13.65 -4.59 13.15
C TYR A 204 -15.16 -4.72 13.43
N SER A 205 -15.77 -5.83 13.05
CA SER A 205 -17.22 -6.02 13.03
C SER A 205 -17.95 -5.82 14.37
N GLU A 206 -17.24 -5.85 15.50
CA GLU A 206 -17.85 -5.60 16.81
C GLU A 206 -17.84 -4.12 17.23
N ASN A 207 -17.03 -3.27 16.56
CA ASN A 207 -16.93 -1.86 16.94
C ASN A 207 -17.21 -0.89 15.78
N CYS A 208 -17.34 -1.38 14.55
CA CYS A 208 -17.77 -0.57 13.40
C CYS A 208 -18.52 -1.42 12.38
N ALA A 209 -19.33 -0.75 11.53
CA ALA A 209 -20.12 -1.38 10.47
C ALA A 209 -19.64 -0.99 9.07
N GLU A 210 -18.52 -0.25 8.97
CA GLU A 210 -17.97 0.28 7.72
C GLU A 210 -16.49 0.61 7.88
N ALA A 211 -15.77 0.72 6.76
CA ALA A 211 -14.38 1.18 6.77
C ALA A 211 -14.27 2.62 7.29
N ARG A 212 -13.26 2.88 8.09
CA ARG A 212 -13.00 4.18 8.73
C ARG A 212 -11.83 4.91 8.07
N ILE A 213 -11.72 6.21 8.35
CA ILE A 213 -10.55 7.01 8.00
C ILE A 213 -9.30 6.30 8.50
N VAL A 214 -8.27 6.24 7.66
CA VAL A 214 -7.03 5.52 7.98
C VAL A 214 -6.36 6.05 9.25
N GLY A 215 -5.86 5.17 10.09
CA GLY A 215 -5.14 5.53 11.30
C GLY A 215 -6.00 6.11 12.41
N THR A 216 -7.26 5.72 12.52
CA THR A 216 -8.18 6.28 13.52
C THR A 216 -8.67 5.28 14.56
N ALA A 217 -8.16 4.04 14.56
CA ALA A 217 -8.53 3.06 15.57
C ALA A 217 -8.24 3.56 16.99
N GLY A 218 -9.23 3.39 17.88
CA GLY A 218 -9.18 3.90 19.26
C GLY A 218 -9.62 5.35 19.45
N VAL A 219 -9.95 6.09 18.37
CA VAL A 219 -10.57 7.41 18.48
C VAL A 219 -12.08 7.25 18.67
N PRO A 220 -12.68 7.82 19.73
CA PRO A 220 -14.11 7.85 19.84
C PRO A 220 -14.74 8.61 18.66
N PHE A 221 -15.73 8.01 18.00
CA PHE A 221 -16.50 8.69 16.98
C PHE A 221 -17.54 9.61 17.64
N LEU A 222 -17.31 10.91 17.57
CA LEU A 222 -18.26 11.92 18.05
C LEU A 222 -18.89 12.62 16.84
N PRO A 223 -20.22 12.61 16.70
CA PRO A 223 -20.88 13.26 15.56
C PRO A 223 -20.55 14.75 15.46
N GLY A 224 -20.07 15.16 14.27
CA GLY A 224 -19.71 16.55 13.99
C GLY A 224 -18.26 16.94 14.32
N GLU A 225 -17.45 16.04 14.85
CA GLU A 225 -16.01 16.25 14.98
C GLU A 225 -15.27 15.77 13.73
N GLU A 226 -14.31 16.57 13.29
CA GLU A 226 -13.41 16.20 12.19
C GLU A 226 -12.34 15.25 12.72
N VAL A 227 -12.28 14.02 12.19
CA VAL A 227 -11.29 13.03 12.55
C VAL A 227 -10.18 13.02 11.49
N MET A 228 -8.95 13.24 11.94
CA MET A 228 -7.79 13.30 11.04
C MET A 228 -7.08 11.95 10.94
N PRO A 229 -6.53 11.62 9.76
CA PRO A 229 -5.68 10.42 9.60
C PRO A 229 -4.56 10.38 10.63
N GLY A 230 -4.36 9.21 11.24
CA GLY A 230 -3.29 9.01 12.23
C GLY A 230 -3.56 9.61 13.60
N SER A 231 -4.79 10.03 13.90
CA SER A 231 -5.19 10.49 15.24
C SER A 231 -5.42 9.34 16.23
N GLY A 232 -5.54 8.10 15.73
CA GLY A 232 -5.70 6.89 16.53
C GLY A 232 -4.39 6.29 17.01
N ASN A 233 -4.43 5.01 17.34
CA ASN A 233 -3.29 4.30 17.89
C ASN A 233 -2.55 3.51 16.82
N ALA A 234 -1.26 3.80 16.69
CA ALA A 234 -0.33 3.00 15.90
C ALA A 234 0.20 1.82 16.70
N ASN A 235 0.65 0.78 16.03
CA ASN A 235 1.45 -0.25 16.66
C ASN A 235 2.83 0.31 17.13
N ALA A 236 3.63 -0.52 17.78
CA ALA A 236 4.91 -0.08 18.35
C ALA A 236 5.95 0.37 17.29
N ALA A 237 5.76 0.00 16.02
CA ALA A 237 6.56 0.48 14.89
C ALA A 237 6.05 1.82 14.32
N GLY A 238 4.92 2.34 14.77
CA GLY A 238 4.31 3.57 14.28
C GLY A 238 3.46 3.37 13.02
N ILE A 239 2.92 2.17 12.82
CA ILE A 239 2.09 1.79 11.67
C ILE A 239 0.67 1.56 12.17
N PHE A 240 -0.31 2.04 11.39
CA PHE A 240 -1.73 2.00 11.72
C PHE A 240 -2.45 0.89 10.93
N ASP A 241 -3.58 0.45 11.45
CA ASP A 241 -4.54 -0.44 10.77
C ASP A 241 -3.90 -1.74 10.23
N MET A 242 -2.86 -2.25 10.92
CA MET A 242 -2.30 -3.58 10.61
C MET A 242 -3.22 -4.73 11.09
N SER A 243 -4.30 -4.38 11.75
CA SER A 243 -5.40 -5.26 12.15
C SER A 243 -6.70 -4.50 11.99
N GLY A 244 -7.65 -5.05 11.24
CA GLY A 244 -8.94 -4.43 10.95
C GLY A 244 -8.88 -3.37 9.85
N ASN A 245 -9.90 -2.53 9.79
CA ASN A 245 -10.22 -1.60 8.73
C ASN A 245 -10.41 -2.30 7.39
N LEU A 246 -9.42 -2.41 6.52
CA LEU A 246 -9.47 -3.27 5.33
C LEU A 246 -8.49 -4.42 5.41
N LEU A 247 -8.88 -5.56 4.86
CA LEU A 247 -7.98 -6.65 4.54
C LEU A 247 -7.02 -6.20 3.44
N GLU A 248 -5.73 -6.51 3.54
CA GLU A 248 -4.71 -5.95 2.67
C GLU A 248 -4.04 -6.99 1.78
N PHE A 249 -4.00 -6.72 0.48
CA PHE A 249 -3.25 -7.53 -0.47
C PHE A 249 -1.76 -7.52 -0.18
N CYS A 250 -1.15 -8.73 -0.23
CA CYS A 250 0.29 -8.93 -0.33
C CYS A 250 0.69 -9.40 -1.73
N TRP A 251 2.00 -9.36 -2.03
CA TRP A 251 2.54 -9.84 -3.30
C TRP A 251 2.40 -11.35 -3.47
N ASP A 252 2.55 -12.11 -2.38
CA ASP A 252 2.77 -13.54 -2.41
C ASP A 252 1.52 -14.32 -2.90
N TRP A 253 1.75 -15.39 -3.65
CA TRP A 253 0.76 -16.42 -3.85
C TRP A 253 0.55 -17.20 -2.54
N PHE A 254 -0.69 -17.59 -2.26
CA PHE A 254 -1.03 -18.32 -1.06
C PHE A 254 -0.60 -19.79 -1.17
N GLU A 255 0.31 -20.19 -0.29
CA GLU A 255 0.73 -21.59 -0.11
C GLU A 255 1.21 -21.81 1.33
N ALA A 256 1.50 -23.08 1.68
CA ALA A 256 2.21 -23.39 2.90
C ALA A 256 3.61 -22.76 2.89
N TYR A 257 4.05 -22.25 4.03
CA TYR A 257 5.38 -21.64 4.13
C TYR A 257 6.50 -22.63 3.80
N LYS A 258 7.44 -22.21 2.99
CA LYS A 258 8.66 -22.95 2.64
C LYS A 258 9.88 -22.20 3.15
N LYS A 259 10.87 -22.93 3.70
CA LYS A 259 12.10 -22.34 4.25
C LYS A 259 12.89 -21.54 3.21
N ASP A 260 12.90 -22.04 1.98
CA ASP A 260 13.77 -21.53 0.91
C ASP A 260 13.11 -20.43 0.05
N SER A 261 11.88 -20.03 0.38
CA SER A 261 11.16 -18.99 -0.36
C SER A 261 10.73 -17.85 0.57
N VAL A 262 11.31 -16.67 0.37
CA VAL A 262 10.98 -15.45 1.14
C VAL A 262 9.72 -14.79 0.59
N TYR A 263 9.40 -14.99 -0.70
CA TYR A 263 8.35 -14.28 -1.44
C TYR A 263 7.23 -15.19 -1.95
N GLY A 264 7.01 -16.34 -1.29
CA GLY A 264 6.01 -17.32 -1.72
C GLY A 264 6.42 -18.09 -2.98
N PRO A 265 5.52 -18.90 -3.56
CA PRO A 265 5.75 -19.60 -4.82
C PRO A 265 5.70 -18.64 -6.01
N ALA A 266 6.29 -19.08 -7.15
CA ALA A 266 6.31 -18.27 -8.37
C ALA A 266 4.93 -18.20 -9.07
N ILE A 267 4.07 -19.20 -8.84
CA ILE A 267 2.72 -19.30 -9.42
C ILE A 267 1.77 -19.84 -8.34
N GLY A 268 0.49 -19.51 -8.45
CA GLY A 268 -0.56 -19.95 -7.55
C GLY A 268 -1.95 -19.65 -8.13
N PHE A 269 -2.97 -19.83 -7.31
CA PHE A 269 -4.38 -19.55 -7.68
C PHE A 269 -4.96 -18.39 -6.89
N GLU A 270 -4.50 -18.18 -5.68
CA GLU A 270 -4.99 -17.14 -4.78
C GLU A 270 -3.82 -16.34 -4.22
N ARG A 271 -4.02 -15.05 -4.02
CA ARG A 271 -3.06 -14.15 -3.40
C ARG A 271 -3.28 -14.05 -1.91
N VAL A 272 -2.18 -13.88 -1.18
CA VAL A 272 -2.23 -13.65 0.26
C VAL A 272 -2.85 -12.30 0.55
N SER A 273 -3.74 -12.28 1.55
CA SER A 273 -4.27 -11.06 2.15
C SER A 273 -4.19 -11.14 3.67
N ARG A 274 -3.98 -10.00 4.33
CA ARG A 274 -3.61 -9.94 5.75
C ARG A 274 -4.39 -8.88 6.52
N GLY A 275 -4.50 -9.04 7.83
CA GLY A 275 -4.97 -8.04 8.77
C GLY A 275 -6.43 -8.19 9.21
N GLY A 276 -7.28 -8.91 8.48
CA GLY A 276 -8.72 -8.88 8.70
C GLY A 276 -9.33 -7.52 8.36
N SER A 277 -10.61 -7.28 8.65
CA SER A 277 -11.25 -6.01 8.33
C SER A 277 -12.42 -5.67 9.25
N TRP A 278 -13.10 -4.56 8.94
CA TRP A 278 -14.38 -4.15 9.54
C TRP A 278 -15.51 -5.15 9.28
N SER A 279 -15.38 -5.98 8.24
CA SER A 279 -16.43 -6.89 7.81
C SER A 279 -16.48 -8.18 8.65
N PRO A 280 -17.68 -8.71 8.97
CA PRO A 280 -17.80 -9.99 9.65
C PRO A 280 -17.34 -11.18 8.82
N TYR A 281 -17.09 -11.01 7.52
CA TYR A 281 -16.55 -12.06 6.64
C TYR A 281 -15.05 -12.26 6.82
N THR A 282 -14.36 -11.34 7.47
CA THR A 282 -12.91 -11.39 7.72
C THR A 282 -12.58 -11.15 9.19
N PRO A 283 -13.09 -12.01 10.11
CA PRO A 283 -13.07 -11.74 11.55
C PRO A 283 -11.72 -12.00 12.22
N PHE A 284 -10.77 -12.65 11.53
CA PHE A 284 -9.46 -12.98 12.11
C PHE A 284 -8.53 -11.77 11.97
N LEU A 285 -8.16 -11.18 13.09
CA LEU A 285 -7.43 -9.91 13.19
C LEU A 285 -6.00 -10.09 13.68
N TYR A 286 -5.59 -11.31 14.02
CA TYR A 286 -4.24 -11.54 14.52
C TYR A 286 -3.20 -11.24 13.45
N ALA A 287 -2.08 -10.69 13.88
CA ALA A 287 -1.00 -10.31 12.96
C ALA A 287 -0.40 -11.53 12.20
N GLY A 288 -0.58 -12.74 12.73
CA GLY A 288 -0.18 -13.98 12.08
C GLY A 288 -1.29 -14.66 11.24
N ASP A 289 -2.54 -14.15 11.29
CA ASP A 289 -3.63 -14.72 10.50
C ASP A 289 -3.46 -14.42 9.01
N ARG A 290 -3.90 -15.37 8.19
CA ARG A 290 -3.79 -15.35 6.75
C ARG A 290 -5.15 -15.54 6.10
N TYR A 291 -5.37 -14.78 5.03
CA TYR A 291 -6.47 -15.02 4.10
C TYR A 291 -5.92 -15.23 2.69
N SER A 292 -6.72 -15.80 1.83
CA SER A 292 -6.43 -15.96 0.41
C SER A 292 -7.64 -15.60 -0.44
N TYR A 293 -7.39 -14.94 -1.57
CA TYR A 293 -8.42 -14.53 -2.51
C TYR A 293 -7.93 -14.66 -3.94
N ASP A 294 -8.86 -14.97 -4.85
CA ASP A 294 -8.61 -14.86 -6.28
C ASP A 294 -8.15 -13.43 -6.61
N PRO A 295 -7.02 -13.25 -7.30
CA PRO A 295 -6.50 -11.94 -7.62
C PRO A 295 -7.43 -11.07 -8.48
N ASN A 296 -8.44 -11.67 -9.12
CA ASN A 296 -9.44 -11.00 -9.95
C ASN A 296 -10.68 -10.53 -9.17
N GLU A 297 -10.80 -10.91 -7.91
CA GLU A 297 -11.92 -10.49 -7.07
C GLU A 297 -11.68 -9.13 -6.42
N CYS A 298 -12.76 -8.38 -6.17
CA CYS A 298 -12.73 -7.11 -5.47
C CYS A 298 -13.88 -7.03 -4.46
N TYR A 299 -13.57 -6.57 -3.25
CA TYR A 299 -14.52 -6.46 -2.15
C TYR A 299 -14.44 -5.09 -1.48
N ASN A 300 -15.53 -4.64 -0.86
CA ASN A 300 -15.56 -3.37 -0.14
C ASN A 300 -14.86 -3.40 1.23
N TYR A 301 -14.36 -4.56 1.62
CA TYR A 301 -13.55 -4.77 2.83
C TYR A 301 -12.09 -5.11 2.51
N MET A 302 -11.65 -4.93 1.27
CA MET A 302 -10.30 -5.28 0.80
C MET A 302 -9.66 -4.11 0.08
N GLY A 303 -8.39 -3.86 0.43
CA GLY A 303 -7.54 -2.81 -0.13
C GLY A 303 -6.07 -3.20 -0.08
N PHE A 304 -5.18 -2.25 0.07
CA PHE A 304 -3.75 -2.51 0.14
C PHE A 304 -2.98 -1.36 0.80
N ARG A 305 -1.78 -1.65 1.22
CA ARG A 305 -0.75 -0.64 1.50
C ARG A 305 0.48 -0.86 0.65
N ILE A 306 1.33 0.15 0.52
CA ILE A 306 2.53 0.08 -0.30
C ILE A 306 3.79 -0.09 0.53
N ALA A 307 4.76 -0.77 -0.07
CA ALA A 307 6.12 -0.89 0.41
C ALA A 307 7.12 -0.44 -0.67
N CYS A 308 8.37 -0.31 -0.32
CA CYS A 308 9.48 -0.17 -1.25
C CYS A 308 10.76 -0.77 -0.64
N SER A 309 11.64 -1.22 -1.50
CA SER A 309 12.96 -1.69 -1.08
C SER A 309 13.87 -0.53 -0.74
N LEU A 310 14.78 -0.72 0.21
CA LEU A 310 15.76 0.26 0.61
C LEU A 310 17.15 -0.22 0.18
N GLU A 311 18.00 0.71 -0.23
CA GLU A 311 19.39 0.39 -0.55
C GLU A 311 20.10 -0.23 0.66
N ILE A 312 20.85 -1.29 0.41
CA ILE A 312 21.73 -1.89 1.39
C ILE A 312 22.91 -0.92 1.58
N GLN A 313 22.97 -0.30 2.74
CA GLN A 313 24.14 0.51 3.09
C GLN A 313 25.29 -0.45 3.39
N ASN A 314 26.30 -0.45 2.52
CA ASN A 314 27.57 -1.17 2.71
C ASN A 314 28.39 -0.56 3.84
#